data_c83f40aaaaab0c99fc67c60e29a10f24
#
_entry.id   c83f40aaaaab0c99fc67c60e29a10f24
#
_cell.length_a   1.000
_cell.length_b   1.000
_cell.length_c   1.000
_cell.angle_alpha   90.00
_cell.angle_beta   90.00
_cell.angle_gamma   90.00
#
_symmetry.space_group_name_H-M   'P 1'
#
loop_
_entity.id
_entity.type
_entity.pdbx_description
1 polymer ?
#
loop_
_entity_poly.entity_id
_entity_poly.type
_entity_poly.pdbx_seq_one_letter_code
_entity_poly.pdbx_strand_id
1 'polypeptide(L)'
;INGVQRFLLVDEKETLASVLRERLLLTGCKIGCGEGHCGACNVIMDGKVTRSCIVKMGKVRDNAEITTIEGIGTISDMHPLQVAWMVHGCAQCGFCSPGFIMSAKGLLDINPAPTREEVRDWFQKNRNLCRCTGYKPLIDAVMDAARVIRGEITKEDLVFKPTGDSIMGTSYIRPSAAAKVTGTWDFGADDALKMPEDTLRLALVQAEVSHALIKGVDTSEAEKMPGVFKIITAKDVPGKNRINGLVMLPLNNKCDGWDRPILCDEKIFQFGDAIAIVAADTEAHARAAAAAVKVDIEELPAYMNAMDAIAPDAIEIHPGTPNAYYETNCIKGPDFDFDSAPNVVEIESYCSRQPHLHL
;
A
#
# COMPACT_ATOMS: atom_id res chain seq x y z
N ILE A 1 -3.20 -25.88 -11.76
CA ILE A 1 -3.53 -24.60 -11.13
C ILE A 1 -5.04 -24.40 -11.26
N ASN A 2 -5.74 -24.22 -10.14
CA ASN A 2 -7.21 -24.06 -10.07
C ASN A 2 -7.96 -25.18 -10.81
N GLY A 3 -7.55 -26.43 -10.63
CA GLY A 3 -8.12 -27.60 -11.29
C GLY A 3 -7.76 -27.79 -12.77
N VAL A 4 -6.98 -26.88 -13.34
CA VAL A 4 -6.54 -26.94 -14.74
C VAL A 4 -5.05 -27.29 -14.83
N GLN A 5 -4.72 -28.34 -15.59
CA GLN A 5 -3.33 -28.68 -15.86
C GLN A 5 -2.67 -27.61 -16.75
N ARG A 6 -1.48 -27.17 -16.36
CA ARG A 6 -0.70 -26.17 -17.08
C ARG A 6 0.71 -26.68 -17.33
N PHE A 7 1.24 -26.45 -18.51
CA PHE A 7 2.63 -26.71 -18.90
C PHE A 7 3.30 -25.37 -19.14
N LEU A 8 4.29 -25.04 -18.34
CA LEU A 8 4.96 -23.74 -18.39
C LEU A 8 6.47 -23.96 -18.42
N LEU A 9 7.14 -23.26 -19.32
CA LEU A 9 8.59 -23.13 -19.30
C LEU A 9 8.93 -21.94 -18.40
N VAL A 10 9.61 -22.18 -17.28
CA VAL A 10 9.92 -21.18 -16.25
C VAL A 10 11.38 -21.25 -15.84
N ASP A 11 11.93 -20.14 -15.36
CA ASP A 11 13.25 -20.13 -14.73
C ASP A 11 13.13 -20.70 -13.30
N GLU A 12 14.06 -21.56 -12.90
CA GLU A 12 14.10 -22.13 -11.55
C GLU A 12 14.22 -21.08 -10.44
N LYS A 13 14.80 -19.92 -10.75
CA LYS A 13 14.96 -18.79 -9.82
C LYS A 13 13.74 -17.89 -9.75
N GLU A 14 12.82 -17.99 -10.69
CA GLU A 14 11.57 -17.25 -10.69
C GLU A 14 10.70 -17.64 -9.49
N THR A 15 9.88 -16.72 -8.96
CA THR A 15 8.98 -17.04 -7.84
C THR A 15 7.66 -17.58 -8.36
N LEU A 16 7.01 -18.43 -7.56
CA LEU A 16 5.65 -18.88 -7.86
C LEU A 16 4.68 -17.70 -8.02
N ALA A 17 4.81 -16.66 -7.20
CA ALA A 17 3.99 -15.46 -7.32
C ALA A 17 4.16 -14.74 -8.66
N SER A 18 5.41 -14.61 -9.16
CA SER A 18 5.70 -14.04 -10.47
C SER A 18 5.05 -14.87 -11.58
N VAL A 19 5.22 -16.19 -11.57
CA VAL A 19 4.60 -17.09 -12.56
C VAL A 19 3.08 -16.97 -12.57
N LEU A 20 2.45 -16.95 -11.39
CA LEU A 20 0.99 -16.81 -11.29
C LEU A 20 0.50 -15.48 -11.87
N ARG A 21 1.18 -14.37 -11.54
CA ARG A 21 0.76 -13.03 -11.90
C ARG A 21 1.14 -12.64 -13.33
N GLU A 22 2.39 -12.86 -13.72
CA GLU A 22 2.95 -12.32 -14.96
C GLU A 22 2.72 -13.23 -16.15
N ARG A 23 2.75 -14.56 -15.95
CA ARG A 23 2.58 -15.52 -17.05
C ARG A 23 1.16 -16.04 -17.16
N LEU A 24 0.43 -16.15 -16.05
CA LEU A 24 -0.94 -16.69 -16.03
C LEU A 24 -2.00 -15.60 -15.79
N LEU A 25 -1.59 -14.37 -15.51
CA LEU A 25 -2.45 -13.23 -15.20
C LEU A 25 -3.45 -13.51 -14.05
N LEU A 26 -3.08 -14.41 -13.13
CA LEU A 26 -3.81 -14.65 -11.89
C LEU A 26 -3.40 -13.58 -10.87
N THR A 27 -3.86 -12.37 -11.14
CA THR A 27 -3.46 -11.16 -10.41
C THR A 27 -4.08 -11.05 -9.01
N GLY A 28 -5.04 -11.91 -8.67
CA GLY A 28 -5.56 -12.03 -7.31
C GLY A 28 -4.51 -12.45 -6.28
N CYS A 29 -3.47 -13.17 -6.68
CA CYS A 29 -2.27 -13.33 -5.87
C CYS A 29 -1.52 -12.00 -5.79
N LYS A 30 -1.51 -11.32 -4.64
CA LYS A 30 -0.90 -9.99 -4.47
C LYS A 30 0.49 -10.08 -3.84
N ILE A 31 1.44 -9.27 -4.32
CA ILE A 31 2.79 -9.17 -3.73
C ILE A 31 2.89 -7.83 -2.98
N GLY A 32 2.83 -7.87 -1.64
CA GLY A 32 3.00 -6.68 -0.82
C GLY A 32 4.46 -6.44 -0.42
N CYS A 33 5.09 -7.41 0.25
CA CYS A 33 6.48 -7.25 0.72
C CYS A 33 7.53 -7.93 -0.16
N GLY A 34 7.17 -8.96 -0.94
CA GLY A 34 8.13 -9.77 -1.71
C GLY A 34 9.02 -10.72 -0.87
N GLU A 35 8.95 -10.66 0.45
CA GLU A 35 9.88 -11.29 1.41
C GLU A 35 9.20 -12.29 2.36
N GLY A 36 7.93 -12.64 2.10
CA GLY A 36 7.18 -13.61 2.92
C GLY A 36 6.69 -13.08 4.27
N HIS A 37 6.64 -11.77 4.50
CA HIS A 37 6.26 -11.19 5.80
C HIS A 37 4.81 -10.72 5.92
N CYS A 38 4.10 -10.47 4.81
CA CYS A 38 2.76 -9.86 4.85
C CYS A 38 1.59 -10.81 4.54
N GLY A 39 1.86 -12.00 3.97
CA GLY A 39 0.84 -13.01 3.64
C GLY A 39 -0.15 -12.62 2.53
N ALA A 40 0.04 -11.47 1.83
CA ALA A 40 -0.84 -11.07 0.74
C ALA A 40 -0.76 -12.03 -0.47
N CYS A 41 0.37 -12.72 -0.62
CA CYS A 41 0.64 -13.71 -1.67
C CYS A 41 0.29 -15.15 -1.28
N ASN A 42 -0.45 -15.38 -0.19
CA ASN A 42 -0.80 -16.73 0.23
C ASN A 42 -1.69 -17.40 -0.81
N VAL A 43 -1.31 -18.62 -1.17
CA VAL A 43 -2.03 -19.57 -2.01
C VAL A 43 -2.09 -20.92 -1.29
N ILE A 44 -2.89 -21.86 -1.76
CA ILE A 44 -2.84 -23.24 -1.27
C ILE A 44 -2.05 -24.07 -2.28
N MET A 45 -0.94 -24.66 -1.84
CA MET A 45 -0.11 -25.54 -2.64
C MET A 45 -0.05 -26.91 -1.96
N ASP A 46 -0.48 -27.96 -2.65
CA ASP A 46 -0.57 -29.31 -2.14
C ASP A 46 -1.29 -29.41 -0.78
N GLY A 47 -2.42 -28.70 -0.65
CA GLY A 47 -3.25 -28.62 0.57
C GLY A 47 -2.68 -27.74 1.69
N LYS A 48 -1.57 -27.03 1.46
CA LYS A 48 -0.92 -26.20 2.49
C LYS A 48 -0.89 -24.71 2.10
N VAL A 49 -1.22 -23.85 3.06
CA VAL A 49 -1.07 -22.40 2.89
C VAL A 49 0.41 -22.06 2.69
N THR A 50 0.70 -21.44 1.56
CA THR A 50 2.06 -21.20 1.09
C THR A 50 2.22 -19.75 0.62
N ARG A 51 3.27 -19.08 1.09
CA ARG A 51 3.64 -17.72 0.64
C ARG A 51 4.37 -17.79 -0.70
N SER A 52 3.66 -17.58 -1.78
CA SER A 52 4.16 -17.80 -3.14
C SER A 52 5.32 -16.88 -3.54
N CYS A 53 5.47 -15.69 -2.95
CA CYS A 53 6.54 -14.74 -3.27
C CYS A 53 7.95 -15.21 -2.88
N ILE A 54 8.08 -16.19 -1.97
CA ILE A 54 9.38 -16.76 -1.56
C ILE A 54 9.61 -18.18 -2.06
N VAL A 55 8.64 -18.79 -2.72
CA VAL A 55 8.78 -20.11 -3.31
C VAL A 55 9.40 -19.98 -4.69
N LYS A 56 10.60 -20.52 -4.89
CA LYS A 56 11.26 -20.57 -6.19
C LYS A 56 10.71 -21.75 -7.02
N MET A 57 10.54 -21.56 -8.32
CA MET A 57 9.99 -22.58 -9.20
C MET A 57 10.78 -23.89 -9.20
N GLY A 58 12.11 -23.84 -9.07
CA GLY A 58 12.94 -25.03 -8.90
C GLY A 58 12.66 -25.89 -7.65
N LYS A 59 11.81 -25.40 -6.72
CA LYS A 59 11.33 -26.14 -5.54
C LYS A 59 9.86 -26.59 -5.66
N VAL A 60 9.19 -26.20 -6.72
CA VAL A 60 7.82 -26.64 -7.00
C VAL A 60 7.90 -27.98 -7.74
N ARG A 61 7.30 -29.03 -7.18
CA ARG A 61 7.32 -30.35 -7.82
C ARG A 61 6.47 -30.37 -9.08
N ASP A 62 6.78 -31.28 -9.98
CA ASP A 62 5.92 -31.55 -11.12
C ASP A 62 4.53 -31.98 -10.64
N ASN A 63 3.50 -31.52 -11.33
CA ASN A 63 2.09 -31.76 -10.98
C ASN A 63 1.68 -31.28 -9.57
N ALA A 64 2.35 -30.25 -9.02
CA ALA A 64 1.89 -29.59 -7.80
C ALA A 64 0.49 -29.02 -7.99
N GLU A 65 -0.38 -29.24 -7.03
CA GLU A 65 -1.73 -28.66 -7.00
C GLU A 65 -1.68 -27.28 -6.38
N ILE A 66 -2.03 -26.25 -7.15
CA ILE A 66 -2.02 -24.86 -6.69
C ILE A 66 -3.41 -24.27 -6.84
N THR A 67 -3.97 -23.79 -5.72
CA THR A 67 -5.24 -23.06 -5.69
C THR A 67 -4.98 -21.62 -5.32
N THR A 68 -5.44 -20.70 -6.16
CA THR A 68 -5.43 -19.26 -5.93
C THR A 68 -6.84 -18.76 -5.62
N ILE A 69 -6.99 -17.50 -5.26
CA ILE A 69 -8.29 -16.90 -4.93
C ILE A 69 -9.31 -17.04 -6.07
N GLU A 70 -8.86 -16.98 -7.32
CA GLU A 70 -9.70 -17.14 -8.50
C GLU A 70 -10.25 -18.59 -8.65
N GLY A 71 -9.62 -19.53 -7.99
CA GLY A 71 -10.00 -20.95 -8.04
C GLY A 71 -11.02 -21.39 -6.99
N ILE A 72 -11.39 -20.52 -6.04
CA ILE A 72 -12.31 -20.93 -4.95
C ILE A 72 -13.74 -20.43 -5.13
N GLY A 73 -13.96 -19.46 -6.02
CA GLY A 73 -15.30 -18.95 -6.33
C GLY A 73 -15.24 -17.78 -7.29
N THR A 74 -16.36 -17.54 -7.95
CA THR A 74 -16.58 -16.47 -8.92
C THR A 74 -17.56 -15.43 -8.37
N ILE A 75 -17.73 -14.30 -9.05
CA ILE A 75 -18.75 -13.30 -8.64
C ILE A 75 -20.16 -13.89 -8.62
N SER A 76 -20.47 -14.81 -9.51
CA SER A 76 -21.79 -15.47 -9.58
C SER A 76 -21.96 -16.62 -8.60
N ASP A 77 -20.86 -17.24 -8.15
CA ASP A 77 -20.88 -18.34 -7.17
C ASP A 77 -19.68 -18.23 -6.23
N MET A 78 -19.84 -17.42 -5.20
CA MET A 78 -18.80 -17.14 -4.22
C MET A 78 -18.71 -18.24 -3.18
N HIS A 79 -17.48 -18.56 -2.79
CA HIS A 79 -17.20 -19.37 -1.61
C HIS A 79 -17.75 -18.69 -0.34
N PRO A 80 -18.22 -19.40 0.70
CA PRO A 80 -18.72 -18.82 1.95
C PRO A 80 -17.78 -17.78 2.58
N LEU A 81 -16.47 -18.01 2.53
CA LEU A 81 -15.47 -17.02 2.98
C LEU A 81 -15.54 -15.72 2.19
N GLN A 82 -15.72 -15.76 0.87
CA GLN A 82 -15.80 -14.56 0.05
C GLN A 82 -17.06 -13.75 0.39
N VAL A 83 -18.20 -14.41 0.58
CA VAL A 83 -19.45 -13.77 1.00
C VAL A 83 -19.31 -13.14 2.39
N ALA A 84 -18.82 -13.90 3.37
CA ALA A 84 -18.62 -13.38 4.73
C ALA A 84 -17.64 -12.21 4.76
N TRP A 85 -16.58 -12.25 3.93
CA TRP A 85 -15.61 -11.16 3.81
C TRP A 85 -16.24 -9.83 3.33
N MET A 86 -17.19 -9.92 2.39
CA MET A 86 -17.94 -8.75 1.93
C MET A 86 -18.87 -8.21 3.01
N VAL A 87 -19.64 -9.11 3.65
CA VAL A 87 -20.66 -8.76 4.63
C VAL A 87 -20.07 -8.07 5.86
N HIS A 88 -18.94 -8.58 6.35
CA HIS A 88 -18.22 -7.98 7.48
C HIS A 88 -17.36 -6.75 7.11
N GLY A 89 -17.43 -6.28 5.87
CA GLY A 89 -16.67 -5.09 5.43
C GLY A 89 -15.15 -5.28 5.45
N CYS A 90 -14.68 -6.52 5.34
CA CYS A 90 -13.26 -6.88 5.40
C CYS A 90 -12.46 -6.39 4.20
N ALA A 91 -13.09 -6.19 3.04
CA ALA A 91 -12.43 -5.69 1.84
C ALA A 91 -12.47 -4.15 1.77
N GLN A 92 -11.69 -3.47 2.59
CA GLN A 92 -11.57 -2.00 2.51
C GLN A 92 -10.69 -1.62 1.31
N CYS A 93 -9.36 -1.45 1.44
CA CYS A 93 -8.52 -1.35 0.25
C CYS A 93 -8.59 -2.66 -0.56
N GLY A 94 -8.68 -3.81 0.10
CA GLY A 94 -8.86 -5.13 -0.50
C GLY A 94 -7.57 -5.83 -0.92
N PHE A 95 -6.42 -5.16 -0.82
CA PHE A 95 -5.14 -5.70 -1.29
C PHE A 95 -4.74 -7.00 -0.60
N CYS A 96 -4.90 -7.08 0.72
CA CYS A 96 -4.58 -8.28 1.50
C CYS A 96 -5.70 -9.35 1.48
N SER A 97 -6.93 -8.99 1.04
CA SER A 97 -8.10 -9.88 1.15
C SER A 97 -7.90 -11.25 0.52
N PRO A 98 -7.36 -11.39 -0.72
CA PRO A 98 -7.12 -12.70 -1.32
C PRO A 98 -6.23 -13.60 -0.44
N GLY A 99 -5.11 -13.07 0.03
CA GLY A 99 -4.18 -13.83 0.87
C GLY A 99 -4.77 -14.26 2.21
N PHE A 100 -5.59 -13.41 2.85
CA PHE A 100 -6.33 -13.79 4.06
C PHE A 100 -7.39 -14.86 3.80
N ILE A 101 -8.16 -14.72 2.72
CA ILE A 101 -9.20 -15.68 2.35
C ILE A 101 -8.58 -17.05 2.05
N MET A 102 -7.48 -17.09 1.29
CA MET A 102 -6.75 -18.34 1.02
C MET A 102 -6.18 -18.96 2.29
N SER A 103 -5.67 -18.14 3.21
CA SER A 103 -5.21 -18.60 4.52
C SER A 103 -6.36 -19.17 5.36
N ALA A 104 -7.49 -18.45 5.43
CA ALA A 104 -8.70 -18.91 6.14
C ALA A 104 -9.26 -20.20 5.54
N LYS A 105 -9.27 -20.32 4.20
CA LYS A 105 -9.68 -21.56 3.53
C LYS A 105 -8.82 -22.73 3.97
N GLY A 106 -7.49 -22.56 3.97
CA GLY A 106 -6.59 -23.61 4.45
C GLY A 106 -6.80 -24.00 5.92
N LEU A 107 -7.30 -23.10 6.77
CA LEU A 107 -7.74 -23.45 8.14
C LEU A 107 -9.03 -24.26 8.11
N LEU A 108 -10.05 -23.77 7.40
CA LEU A 108 -11.37 -24.42 7.40
C LEU A 108 -11.38 -25.79 6.71
N ASP A 109 -10.44 -26.04 5.80
CA ASP A 109 -10.24 -27.34 5.17
C ASP A 109 -9.76 -28.41 6.18
N ILE A 110 -9.00 -28.00 7.22
CA ILE A 110 -8.48 -28.92 8.25
C ILE A 110 -9.26 -28.87 9.56
N ASN A 111 -9.88 -27.73 9.86
CA ASN A 111 -10.72 -27.54 11.05
C ASN A 111 -11.95 -26.69 10.68
N PRO A 112 -13.09 -27.30 10.38
CA PRO A 112 -14.32 -26.58 9.99
C PRO A 112 -15.04 -25.89 11.16
N ALA A 113 -14.56 -26.08 12.40
CA ALA A 113 -15.14 -25.48 13.61
C ALA A 113 -14.08 -24.82 14.48
N PRO A 114 -13.28 -23.85 13.95
CA PRO A 114 -12.24 -23.23 14.72
C PRO A 114 -12.81 -22.32 15.81
N THR A 115 -12.06 -22.14 16.89
CA THR A 115 -12.28 -21.05 17.85
C THR A 115 -11.73 -19.73 17.29
N ARG A 116 -12.19 -18.61 17.85
CA ARG A 116 -11.67 -17.27 17.45
C ARG A 116 -10.17 -17.13 17.72
N GLU A 117 -9.65 -17.78 18.75
CA GLU A 117 -8.24 -17.78 19.10
C GLU A 117 -7.44 -18.57 18.06
N GLU A 118 -7.89 -19.75 17.68
CA GLU A 118 -7.26 -20.54 16.61
C GLU A 118 -7.22 -19.80 15.28
N VAL A 119 -8.27 -19.04 14.93
CA VAL A 119 -8.26 -18.19 13.73
C VAL A 119 -7.20 -17.11 13.83
N ARG A 120 -7.07 -16.44 14.98
CA ARG A 120 -6.04 -15.41 15.23
C ARG A 120 -4.64 -15.98 15.09
N ASP A 121 -4.39 -17.09 15.77
CA ASP A 121 -3.09 -17.76 15.76
C ASP A 121 -2.72 -18.25 14.35
N TRP A 122 -3.72 -18.75 13.61
CA TRP A 122 -3.52 -19.15 12.23
C TRP A 122 -3.10 -18.00 11.33
N PHE A 123 -3.75 -16.84 11.45
CA PHE A 123 -3.35 -15.64 10.70
C PHE A 123 -1.96 -15.18 11.07
N GLN A 124 -1.62 -15.20 12.35
CA GLN A 124 -0.26 -14.88 12.82
C GLN A 124 0.78 -15.85 12.25
N LYS A 125 0.53 -17.15 12.32
CA LYS A 125 1.41 -18.21 11.77
C LYS A 125 1.64 -18.03 10.27
N ASN A 126 0.59 -17.66 9.53
CA ASN A 126 0.64 -17.46 8.09
C ASN A 126 1.03 -16.03 7.69
N ARG A 127 1.46 -15.20 8.66
CA ARG A 127 1.97 -13.85 8.44
C ARG A 127 0.97 -12.90 7.79
N ASN A 128 -0.33 -13.10 7.98
CA ASN A 128 -1.36 -12.26 7.40
C ASN A 128 -1.41 -10.88 8.07
N LEU A 129 -1.10 -9.82 7.30
CA LEU A 129 -1.11 -8.43 7.76
C LEU A 129 -2.18 -7.61 7.04
N CYS A 130 -2.94 -6.83 7.82
CA CYS A 130 -3.90 -5.85 7.32
C CYS A 130 -3.76 -4.52 8.07
N ARG A 131 -3.68 -3.40 7.34
CA ARG A 131 -3.61 -2.07 7.92
C ARG A 131 -4.99 -1.42 8.12
N CYS A 132 -6.02 -1.89 7.39
CA CYS A 132 -7.29 -1.20 7.27
C CYS A 132 -8.34 -1.62 8.30
N THR A 133 -8.40 -2.92 8.67
CA THR A 133 -9.61 -3.53 9.28
C THR A 133 -9.56 -3.64 10.80
N GLY A 134 -8.38 -3.61 11.42
CA GLY A 134 -8.22 -3.89 12.85
C GLY A 134 -8.46 -5.35 13.23
N TYR A 135 -8.49 -6.26 12.27
CA TYR A 135 -8.56 -7.73 12.41
C TYR A 135 -9.87 -8.33 12.93
N LYS A 136 -10.61 -7.64 13.81
CA LYS A 136 -11.86 -8.18 14.37
C LYS A 136 -12.85 -8.63 13.30
N PRO A 137 -13.17 -7.81 12.27
CA PRO A 137 -14.08 -8.23 11.20
C PRO A 137 -13.59 -9.46 10.42
N LEU A 138 -12.26 -9.60 10.26
CA LEU A 138 -11.66 -10.74 9.54
C LEU A 138 -11.93 -12.06 10.29
N ILE A 139 -11.80 -12.03 11.62
CA ILE A 139 -12.10 -13.19 12.47
C ILE A 139 -13.61 -13.49 12.44
N ASP A 140 -14.45 -12.46 12.55
CA ASP A 140 -15.91 -12.59 12.50
C ASP A 140 -16.34 -13.25 11.17
N ALA A 141 -15.76 -12.82 10.06
CA ALA A 141 -16.03 -13.39 8.74
C ALA A 141 -15.64 -14.87 8.62
N VAL A 142 -14.53 -15.31 9.22
CA VAL A 142 -14.14 -16.73 9.25
C VAL A 142 -15.12 -17.53 10.08
N MET A 143 -15.54 -17.02 11.23
CA MET A 143 -16.50 -17.71 12.11
C MET A 143 -17.84 -17.93 11.41
N ASP A 144 -18.35 -16.90 10.71
CA ASP A 144 -19.62 -17.03 9.99
C ASP A 144 -19.49 -17.91 8.73
N ALA A 145 -18.38 -17.81 7.99
CA ALA A 145 -18.12 -18.73 6.89
C ALA A 145 -18.04 -20.20 7.36
N ALA A 146 -17.46 -20.45 8.54
CA ALA A 146 -17.42 -21.77 9.15
C ALA A 146 -18.83 -22.31 9.45
N ARG A 147 -19.75 -21.45 9.91
CA ARG A 147 -21.17 -21.84 10.14
C ARG A 147 -21.88 -22.22 8.84
N VAL A 148 -21.62 -21.49 7.76
CA VAL A 148 -22.16 -21.83 6.43
C VAL A 148 -21.60 -23.17 5.95
N ILE A 149 -20.30 -23.41 6.10
CA ILE A 149 -19.64 -24.66 5.67
C ILE A 149 -20.20 -25.87 6.44
N ARG A 150 -20.52 -25.70 7.73
CA ARG A 150 -21.17 -26.76 8.54
C ARG A 150 -22.68 -26.91 8.31
N GLY A 151 -23.27 -26.06 7.44
CA GLY A 151 -24.69 -26.10 7.15
C GLY A 151 -25.61 -25.55 8.26
N GLU A 152 -25.08 -24.80 9.21
CA GLU A 152 -25.86 -24.16 10.28
C GLU A 152 -26.68 -22.96 9.77
N ILE A 153 -26.16 -22.26 8.76
CA ILE A 153 -26.81 -21.14 8.07
C ILE A 153 -26.47 -21.19 6.58
N THR A 154 -27.21 -20.45 5.75
CA THR A 154 -26.92 -20.31 4.32
C THR A 154 -26.06 -19.07 4.03
N LYS A 155 -25.52 -18.96 2.80
CA LYS A 155 -24.81 -17.75 2.35
C LYS A 155 -25.74 -16.52 2.34
N GLU A 156 -27.00 -16.74 2.00
CA GLU A 156 -28.07 -15.72 1.92
C GLU A 156 -28.44 -15.18 3.29
N ASP A 157 -28.31 -15.97 4.35
CA ASP A 157 -28.57 -15.53 5.74
C ASP A 157 -27.50 -14.55 6.23
N LEU A 158 -26.30 -14.54 5.64
CA LEU A 158 -25.24 -13.57 5.95
C LEU A 158 -25.52 -12.19 5.36
N VAL A 159 -26.20 -12.15 4.21
CA VAL A 159 -26.37 -10.91 3.46
C VAL A 159 -27.43 -10.02 4.11
N PHE A 160 -27.05 -8.78 4.44
CA PHE A 160 -27.97 -7.79 4.95
C PHE A 160 -29.11 -7.53 3.95
N LYS A 161 -30.34 -7.63 4.43
CA LYS A 161 -31.55 -7.30 3.67
C LYS A 161 -32.10 -5.98 4.20
N PRO A 162 -32.15 -4.90 3.40
CA PRO A 162 -32.74 -3.63 3.82
C PRO A 162 -34.21 -3.84 4.19
N THR A 163 -34.64 -3.29 5.33
CA THR A 163 -36.03 -3.36 5.81
C THR A 163 -36.76 -2.03 5.70
N GLY A 164 -36.36 -1.13 4.82
CA GLY A 164 -36.96 0.18 4.64
C GLY A 164 -36.41 0.93 3.42
N ASP A 165 -36.90 2.14 3.19
CA ASP A 165 -36.56 2.95 2.03
C ASP A 165 -35.23 3.70 2.17
N SER A 166 -34.60 3.68 3.34
CA SER A 166 -33.34 4.38 3.60
C SER A 166 -32.15 3.44 3.60
N ILE A 167 -31.14 3.79 2.82
CA ILE A 167 -29.82 3.12 2.82
C ILE A 167 -28.93 3.67 3.95
N MET A 168 -29.19 4.91 4.39
CA MET A 168 -28.40 5.56 5.43
C MET A 168 -28.56 4.84 6.78
N GLY A 169 -27.44 4.56 7.44
CA GLY A 169 -27.40 3.83 8.70
C GLY A 169 -27.52 2.30 8.57
N THR A 170 -27.47 1.75 7.35
CA THR A 170 -27.53 0.31 7.09
C THR A 170 -26.16 -0.28 6.76
N SER A 171 -25.99 -1.59 7.01
CA SER A 171 -24.77 -2.34 6.70
C SER A 171 -24.75 -2.79 5.24
N TYR A 172 -24.69 -1.84 4.29
CA TYR A 172 -24.67 -2.14 2.88
C TYR A 172 -23.30 -2.66 2.41
N ILE A 173 -23.30 -3.69 1.57
CA ILE A 173 -22.06 -4.25 1.01
C ILE A 173 -21.43 -3.22 0.06
N ARG A 174 -20.13 -2.98 0.23
CA ARG A 174 -19.37 -2.08 -0.65
C ARG A 174 -19.40 -2.60 -2.09
N PRO A 175 -19.75 -1.77 -3.11
CA PRO A 175 -19.86 -2.21 -4.50
C PRO A 175 -18.59 -2.88 -5.05
N SER A 176 -17.40 -2.41 -4.66
CA SER A 176 -16.11 -2.99 -5.11
C SER A 176 -15.72 -4.28 -4.36
N ALA A 177 -16.48 -4.71 -3.34
CA ALA A 177 -16.06 -5.84 -2.50
C ALA A 177 -16.03 -7.16 -3.27
N ALA A 178 -17.00 -7.41 -4.14
CA ALA A 178 -17.11 -8.64 -4.91
C ALA A 178 -15.84 -8.91 -5.76
N ALA A 179 -15.38 -7.92 -6.51
CA ALA A 179 -14.18 -8.05 -7.32
C ALA A 179 -12.90 -8.22 -6.45
N LYS A 180 -12.84 -7.56 -5.28
CA LYS A 180 -11.70 -7.67 -4.37
C LYS A 180 -11.59 -9.04 -3.71
N VAL A 181 -12.71 -9.66 -3.35
CA VAL A 181 -12.70 -10.98 -2.70
C VAL A 181 -12.57 -12.14 -3.67
N THR A 182 -12.88 -11.94 -4.96
CA THR A 182 -12.69 -12.94 -6.01
C THR A 182 -11.36 -12.83 -6.75
N GLY A 183 -10.55 -11.81 -6.42
CA GLY A 183 -9.24 -11.59 -7.04
C GLY A 183 -9.29 -10.91 -8.39
N THR A 184 -10.48 -10.47 -8.84
CA THR A 184 -10.67 -9.83 -10.16
C THR A 184 -10.54 -8.30 -10.13
N TRP A 185 -10.28 -7.71 -8.96
CA TRP A 185 -9.98 -6.29 -8.82
C TRP A 185 -8.53 -6.02 -9.16
N ASP A 186 -8.30 -5.16 -10.15
CA ASP A 186 -6.96 -4.73 -10.51
C ASP A 186 -6.52 -3.53 -9.66
N PHE A 187 -5.27 -3.55 -9.25
CA PHE A 187 -4.53 -2.41 -8.70
C PHE A 187 -3.52 -1.94 -9.74
N GLY A 188 -2.90 -0.77 -9.56
CA GLY A 188 -2.02 -0.20 -10.56
C GLY A 188 -0.92 -1.14 -11.10
N ALA A 189 -0.34 -1.98 -10.21
CA ALA A 189 0.63 -2.99 -10.64
C ALA A 189 0.01 -4.14 -11.46
N ASP A 190 -1.27 -4.43 -11.29
CA ASP A 190 -1.98 -5.45 -12.06
C ASP A 190 -2.36 -4.90 -13.44
N ASP A 191 -2.79 -3.62 -13.50
CA ASP A 191 -3.03 -2.92 -14.77
C ASP A 191 -1.75 -2.85 -15.60
N ALA A 192 -0.61 -2.59 -14.96
CA ALA A 192 0.69 -2.54 -15.64
C ALA A 192 1.06 -3.86 -16.37
N LEU A 193 0.62 -5.02 -15.86
CA LEU A 193 0.82 -6.32 -16.52
C LEU A 193 -0.05 -6.52 -17.77
N LYS A 194 -1.12 -5.74 -17.89
CA LYS A 194 -2.11 -5.83 -18.99
C LYS A 194 -1.94 -4.72 -20.04
N MET A 195 -0.98 -3.80 -19.81
CA MET A 195 -0.66 -2.74 -20.76
C MET A 195 -0.03 -3.31 -22.04
N PRO A 196 -0.17 -2.62 -23.20
CA PRO A 196 0.55 -2.98 -24.41
C PRO A 196 2.04 -3.17 -24.18
N GLU A 197 2.69 -4.08 -24.93
CA GLU A 197 4.09 -4.42 -24.76
C GLU A 197 5.04 -3.24 -24.99
N ASP A 198 4.63 -2.29 -25.82
CA ASP A 198 5.38 -1.06 -26.16
C ASP A 198 5.19 0.05 -25.11
N THR A 199 4.44 -0.19 -24.03
CA THR A 199 4.25 0.78 -22.95
C THR A 199 5.56 0.97 -22.19
N LEU A 200 6.04 2.22 -22.14
CA LEU A 200 7.25 2.58 -21.42
C LEU A 200 7.10 2.39 -19.92
N ARG A 201 8.20 1.98 -19.28
CA ARG A 201 8.32 1.87 -17.83
C ARG A 201 9.03 3.09 -17.27
N LEU A 202 8.55 3.57 -16.14
CA LEU A 202 9.10 4.76 -15.50
C LEU A 202 9.84 4.38 -14.21
N ALA A 203 10.99 5.02 -13.98
CA ALA A 203 11.70 5.00 -12.71
C ALA A 203 11.99 6.43 -12.25
N LEU A 204 11.88 6.67 -10.94
CA LEU A 204 12.21 7.97 -10.35
C LEU A 204 13.69 8.02 -9.94
N VAL A 205 14.32 9.14 -10.19
CA VAL A 205 15.54 9.56 -9.50
C VAL A 205 15.08 10.32 -8.27
N GLN A 206 15.35 9.77 -7.09
CA GLN A 206 14.88 10.31 -5.83
C GLN A 206 16.03 10.81 -4.98
N ALA A 207 15.76 11.82 -4.16
CA ALA A 207 16.72 12.33 -3.19
C ALA A 207 17.01 11.28 -2.11
N GLU A 208 18.29 11.04 -1.85
CA GLU A 208 18.79 10.15 -0.79
C GLU A 208 19.16 10.92 0.49
N VAL A 209 18.87 12.21 0.52
CA VAL A 209 19.10 13.12 1.66
C VAL A 209 17.80 13.84 2.02
N SER A 210 17.71 14.29 3.26
CA SER A 210 16.47 14.93 3.77
C SER A 210 16.38 16.43 3.49
N HIS A 211 17.53 17.11 3.28
CA HIS A 211 17.56 18.56 3.04
C HIS A 211 18.87 18.94 2.33
N ALA A 212 18.76 19.51 1.15
CA ALA A 212 19.94 19.91 0.37
C ALA A 212 19.59 20.95 -0.69
N LEU A 213 20.62 21.69 -1.16
CA LEU A 213 20.56 22.45 -2.41
C LEU A 213 21.03 21.55 -3.56
N ILE A 214 20.37 21.64 -4.71
CA ILE A 214 20.79 20.98 -5.94
C ILE A 214 21.68 21.95 -6.72
N LYS A 215 22.93 21.54 -6.97
CA LYS A 215 23.91 22.31 -7.77
C LYS A 215 23.85 21.90 -9.25
N GLY A 216 23.50 20.66 -9.52
CA GLY A 216 23.36 20.16 -10.87
C GLY A 216 22.76 18.75 -10.96
N VAL A 217 22.19 18.44 -12.10
CA VAL A 217 21.68 17.11 -12.45
C VAL A 217 22.30 16.75 -13.82
N ASP A 218 23.14 15.72 -13.84
CA ASP A 218 23.79 15.21 -15.05
C ASP A 218 23.14 13.90 -15.48
N THR A 219 22.44 13.92 -16.62
CA THR A 219 21.74 12.79 -17.24
C THR A 219 22.50 12.15 -18.38
N SER A 220 23.66 12.72 -18.76
CA SER A 220 24.37 12.44 -20.02
C SER A 220 24.76 10.96 -20.21
N GLU A 221 25.14 10.26 -19.16
CA GLU A 221 25.48 8.83 -19.23
C GLU A 221 24.22 7.97 -19.22
N ALA A 222 23.21 8.33 -18.41
CA ALA A 222 21.96 7.62 -18.33
C ALA A 222 21.19 7.64 -19.66
N GLU A 223 21.22 8.77 -20.40
CA GLU A 223 20.56 8.91 -21.70
C GLU A 223 21.10 7.96 -22.78
N LYS A 224 22.37 7.53 -22.66
CA LYS A 224 23.03 6.63 -23.61
C LYS A 224 22.77 5.14 -23.30
N MET A 225 22.15 4.85 -22.16
CA MET A 225 21.95 3.46 -21.74
C MET A 225 20.92 2.74 -22.61
N PRO A 226 21.08 1.43 -22.82
CA PRO A 226 20.16 0.63 -23.62
C PRO A 226 18.72 0.75 -23.13
N GLY A 227 17.77 0.89 -24.06
CA GLY A 227 16.35 0.91 -23.77
C GLY A 227 15.81 2.23 -23.18
N VAL A 228 16.67 3.20 -22.90
CA VAL A 228 16.23 4.52 -22.40
C VAL A 228 15.62 5.33 -23.55
N PHE A 229 14.40 5.75 -23.35
CA PHE A 229 13.65 6.57 -24.31
C PHE A 229 13.84 8.08 -24.03
N LYS A 230 13.65 8.48 -22.77
CA LYS A 230 13.80 9.88 -22.35
C LYS A 230 14.04 9.97 -20.84
N ILE A 231 14.80 11.00 -20.44
CA ILE A 231 14.90 11.44 -19.05
C ILE A 231 14.26 12.82 -18.95
N ILE A 232 13.35 12.97 -17.99
CA ILE A 232 12.57 14.17 -17.74
C ILE A 232 13.08 14.78 -16.44
N THR A 233 13.45 16.05 -16.49
CA THR A 233 13.93 16.84 -15.36
C THR A 233 12.99 18.01 -15.07
N ALA A 234 13.27 18.79 -14.05
CA ALA A 234 12.52 20.01 -13.74
C ALA A 234 12.39 20.98 -14.94
N LYS A 235 13.37 20.98 -15.86
CA LYS A 235 13.37 21.83 -17.06
C LYS A 235 12.33 21.39 -18.10
N ASP A 236 11.92 20.14 -18.07
CA ASP A 236 10.95 19.56 -18.99
C ASP A 236 9.50 19.72 -18.52
N VAL A 237 9.28 20.18 -17.27
CA VAL A 237 7.94 20.33 -16.70
C VAL A 237 7.23 21.48 -17.43
N PRO A 238 6.11 21.21 -18.13
CA PRO A 238 5.38 22.25 -18.82
C PRO A 238 4.68 23.19 -17.83
N GLY A 239 4.89 24.51 -17.99
CA GLY A 239 4.28 25.51 -17.13
C GLY A 239 5.02 25.70 -15.80
N LYS A 240 4.30 25.79 -14.70
CA LYS A 240 4.88 26.07 -13.39
C LYS A 240 5.28 24.76 -12.68
N ASN A 241 6.57 24.59 -12.45
CA ASN A 241 7.11 23.43 -11.70
C ASN A 241 6.88 23.59 -10.19
N ARG A 242 5.63 23.71 -9.78
CA ARG A 242 5.25 23.82 -8.35
C ARG A 242 3.91 23.15 -8.10
N ILE A 243 3.82 22.47 -6.97
CA ILE A 243 2.60 21.77 -6.53
C ILE A 243 1.73 22.78 -5.78
N ASN A 244 0.52 22.99 -6.24
CA ASN A 244 -0.48 23.71 -5.45
C ASN A 244 -0.96 22.80 -4.33
N GLY A 245 -0.73 23.18 -3.08
CA GLY A 245 -1.18 22.43 -1.92
C GLY A 245 -2.70 22.36 -1.84
N LEU A 246 -3.21 21.25 -1.39
CA LEU A 246 -4.61 21.10 -0.95
C LEU A 246 -4.76 21.79 0.41
N VAL A 247 -4.70 23.11 0.45
CA VAL A 247 -4.83 23.79 1.72
C VAL A 247 -6.23 24.29 1.94
N MET A 248 -6.84 23.68 2.91
CA MET A 248 -8.13 24.07 3.49
C MET A 248 -7.98 25.05 4.65
N LEU A 249 -6.81 25.60 4.88
CA LEU A 249 -6.56 26.50 6.00
C LEU A 249 -6.55 27.94 5.49
N PRO A 250 -7.22 28.86 6.17
CA PRO A 250 -7.34 30.28 5.77
C PRO A 250 -6.06 31.07 6.04
N LEU A 251 -4.93 30.50 5.66
CA LEU A 251 -3.64 31.03 6.02
C LEU A 251 -3.05 31.84 4.90
N ASN A 252 -2.34 32.88 5.29
CA ASN A 252 -1.49 33.62 4.43
C ASN A 252 -0.77 32.65 3.52
N ASN A 253 -1.07 32.67 2.27
CA ASN A 253 -0.69 31.81 1.13
C ASN A 253 0.78 31.34 1.03
N LYS A 254 1.57 31.48 2.09
CA LYS A 254 3.00 31.14 2.11
C LYS A 254 3.31 29.71 2.53
N CYS A 255 2.31 29.00 3.07
CA CYS A 255 2.51 27.68 3.68
C CYS A 255 1.92 26.52 2.87
N ASP A 256 1.48 26.78 1.66
CA ASP A 256 0.66 25.86 0.87
C ASP A 256 1.48 24.89 0.01
N GLY A 257 2.75 24.71 0.31
CA GLY A 257 3.64 23.95 -0.55
C GLY A 257 3.85 24.61 -1.92
N TRP A 258 3.62 25.91 -2.04
CA TRP A 258 3.80 26.69 -3.26
C TRP A 258 5.22 26.67 -3.79
N ASP A 259 6.17 26.41 -2.93
CA ASP A 259 7.56 26.26 -3.23
C ASP A 259 7.99 24.82 -3.48
N ARG A 260 7.09 23.83 -3.20
CA ARG A 260 7.38 22.42 -3.49
C ARG A 260 7.34 22.15 -4.98
N PRO A 261 8.46 21.74 -5.58
CA PRO A 261 8.50 21.42 -6.99
C PRO A 261 7.80 20.08 -7.30
N ILE A 262 7.35 19.93 -8.54
CA ILE A 262 6.93 18.62 -9.09
C ILE A 262 8.16 17.73 -9.24
N LEU A 263 9.23 18.26 -9.83
CA LEU A 263 10.57 17.69 -9.83
C LEU A 263 11.53 18.73 -9.25
N CYS A 264 12.37 18.32 -8.31
CA CYS A 264 13.31 19.23 -7.65
C CYS A 264 14.22 19.93 -8.65
N ASP A 265 14.22 21.25 -8.59
CA ASP A 265 15.04 22.14 -9.44
C ASP A 265 16.22 22.76 -8.68
N GLU A 266 15.97 23.31 -7.50
CA GLU A 266 16.99 24.06 -6.72
C GLU A 266 17.21 23.45 -5.33
N LYS A 267 16.18 22.81 -4.75
CA LYS A 267 16.20 22.37 -3.36
C LYS A 267 15.46 21.05 -3.15
N ILE A 268 16.03 20.23 -2.28
CA ILE A 268 15.43 19.00 -1.71
C ILE A 268 14.85 19.35 -0.34
N PHE A 269 13.56 19.05 -0.12
CA PHE A 269 12.86 19.36 1.12
C PHE A 269 12.68 18.15 2.03
N GLN A 270 12.76 16.93 1.45
CA GLN A 270 12.63 15.70 2.21
C GLN A 270 13.29 14.52 1.48
N PHE A 271 13.64 13.48 2.23
CA PHE A 271 14.10 12.22 1.68
C PHE A 271 13.04 11.63 0.71
N GLY A 272 13.48 11.22 -0.46
CA GLY A 272 12.61 10.65 -1.49
C GLY A 272 11.95 11.66 -2.43
N ASP A 273 12.23 12.97 -2.31
CA ASP A 273 11.76 13.97 -3.28
C ASP A 273 12.23 13.60 -4.69
N ALA A 274 11.33 13.73 -5.68
CA ALA A 274 11.61 13.37 -7.05
C ALA A 274 12.48 14.45 -7.73
N ILE A 275 13.59 14.04 -8.35
CA ILE A 275 14.55 14.90 -9.05
C ILE A 275 14.39 14.75 -10.56
N ALA A 276 14.25 13.51 -11.04
CA ALA A 276 14.04 13.23 -12.45
C ALA A 276 13.18 11.95 -12.64
N ILE A 277 12.65 11.77 -13.84
CA ILE A 277 11.90 10.59 -14.27
C ILE A 277 12.61 9.99 -15.46
N VAL A 278 12.97 8.72 -15.39
CA VAL A 278 13.52 7.97 -16.51
C VAL A 278 12.42 7.13 -17.15
N ALA A 279 12.23 7.25 -18.45
CA ALA A 279 11.34 6.42 -19.25
C ALA A 279 12.17 5.46 -20.12
N ALA A 280 11.92 4.15 -20.01
CA ALA A 280 12.62 3.10 -20.75
C ALA A 280 11.66 1.99 -21.19
N ASP A 281 12.13 1.11 -22.06
CA ASP A 281 11.39 -0.03 -22.61
C ASP A 281 11.06 -1.10 -21.54
N THR A 282 11.94 -1.24 -20.55
CA THR A 282 11.77 -2.18 -19.43
C THR A 282 11.98 -1.51 -18.08
N GLU A 283 11.37 -2.08 -17.03
CA GLU A 283 11.60 -1.62 -15.66
C GLU A 283 13.08 -1.74 -15.24
N ALA A 284 13.76 -2.81 -15.67
CA ALA A 284 15.17 -3.00 -15.38
C ALA A 284 16.03 -1.90 -15.99
N HIS A 285 15.79 -1.54 -17.26
CA HIS A 285 16.49 -0.44 -17.92
C HIS A 285 16.18 0.92 -17.28
N ALA A 286 14.89 1.18 -16.95
CA ALA A 286 14.50 2.42 -16.28
C ALA A 286 15.21 2.59 -14.93
N ARG A 287 15.23 1.54 -14.10
CA ARG A 287 15.91 1.55 -12.79
C ARG A 287 17.42 1.68 -12.91
N ALA A 288 18.05 0.96 -13.85
CA ALA A 288 19.48 1.05 -14.08
C ALA A 288 19.89 2.46 -14.52
N ALA A 289 19.13 3.06 -15.44
CA ALA A 289 19.38 4.41 -15.90
C ALA A 289 19.11 5.46 -14.81
N ALA A 290 18.06 5.28 -13.99
CA ALA A 290 17.80 6.17 -12.86
C ALA A 290 18.96 6.16 -11.84
N ALA A 291 19.57 5.01 -11.58
CA ALA A 291 20.75 4.89 -10.74
C ALA A 291 22.01 5.49 -11.34
N ALA A 292 22.06 5.69 -12.66
CA ALA A 292 23.20 6.31 -13.35
C ALA A 292 23.13 7.83 -13.44
N VAL A 293 21.99 8.44 -13.12
CA VAL A 293 21.87 9.91 -13.06
C VAL A 293 22.67 10.42 -11.87
N LYS A 294 23.52 11.41 -12.12
CA LYS A 294 24.34 12.04 -11.08
C LYS A 294 23.69 13.33 -10.62
N VAL A 295 23.52 13.47 -9.32
CA VAL A 295 22.97 14.67 -8.70
C VAL A 295 24.05 15.29 -7.81
N ASP A 296 24.47 16.51 -8.15
CA ASP A 296 25.40 17.30 -7.36
C ASP A 296 24.62 18.12 -6.33
N ILE A 297 24.90 17.90 -5.04
CA ILE A 297 24.15 18.49 -3.93
C ILE A 297 25.07 19.12 -2.89
N GLU A 298 24.53 20.11 -2.21
CA GLU A 298 25.08 20.66 -0.98
C GLU A 298 24.10 20.37 0.16
N GLU A 299 24.48 19.46 1.06
CA GLU A 299 23.62 19.08 2.19
C GLU A 299 23.42 20.25 3.15
N LEU A 300 22.20 20.38 3.66
CA LEU A 300 21.77 21.35 4.65
C LEU A 300 21.33 20.64 5.93
N PRO A 301 21.33 21.35 7.08
CA PRO A 301 20.77 20.82 8.32
C PRO A 301 19.35 20.27 8.13
N ALA A 302 19.12 19.03 8.56
CA ALA A 302 17.82 18.36 8.51
C ALA A 302 17.26 18.25 9.92
N TYR A 303 16.02 18.70 10.10
CA TYR A 303 15.35 18.70 11.40
C TYR A 303 14.38 17.51 11.49
N MET A 304 14.61 16.62 12.46
CA MET A 304 13.81 15.40 12.61
C MET A 304 12.66 15.55 13.59
N ASN A 305 12.59 16.67 14.29
CA ASN A 305 11.49 17.01 15.20
C ASN A 305 11.14 18.51 15.11
N ALA A 306 9.96 18.85 15.61
CA ALA A 306 9.45 20.22 15.53
C ALA A 306 10.26 21.20 16.39
N MET A 307 10.78 20.77 17.55
CA MET A 307 11.50 21.66 18.48
C MET A 307 12.84 22.11 17.88
N ASP A 308 13.57 21.18 17.24
CA ASP A 308 14.80 21.54 16.54
C ASP A 308 14.54 22.48 15.36
N ALA A 309 13.41 22.27 14.64
CA ALA A 309 13.06 23.09 13.49
C ALA A 309 12.68 24.53 13.84
N ILE A 310 12.19 24.79 15.06
CA ILE A 310 11.84 26.13 15.55
C ILE A 310 12.89 26.77 16.47
N ALA A 311 14.03 26.09 16.67
CA ALA A 311 15.13 26.65 17.46
C ALA A 311 15.61 27.99 16.87
N PRO A 312 16.11 28.94 17.69
CA PRO A 312 16.49 30.26 17.23
C PRO A 312 17.57 30.30 16.13
N ASP A 313 18.40 29.26 16.07
CA ASP A 313 19.48 29.06 15.10
C ASP A 313 19.09 28.16 13.92
N ALA A 314 17.85 27.69 13.88
CA ALA A 314 17.37 26.86 12.79
C ALA A 314 17.25 27.66 11.50
N ILE A 315 17.74 27.07 10.40
CA ILE A 315 17.58 27.68 9.07
C ILE A 315 16.15 27.46 8.56
N GLU A 316 15.66 28.39 7.73
CA GLU A 316 14.36 28.24 7.08
C GLU A 316 14.36 27.02 6.13
N ILE A 317 13.41 26.12 6.36
CA ILE A 317 13.19 24.96 5.46
C ILE A 317 12.62 25.47 4.13
N HIS A 318 11.59 26.34 4.23
CA HIS A 318 10.95 26.97 3.07
C HIS A 318 11.38 28.43 3.00
N PRO A 319 12.16 28.84 1.99
CA PRO A 319 12.72 30.18 1.91
C PRO A 319 11.65 31.28 2.01
N GLY A 320 11.86 32.23 2.92
CA GLY A 320 10.91 33.31 3.19
C GLY A 320 9.65 32.93 3.97
N THR A 321 9.65 31.72 4.57
CA THR A 321 8.56 31.24 5.42
C THR A 321 9.14 30.73 6.74
N PRO A 322 8.73 31.26 7.90
CA PRO A 322 9.17 30.76 9.20
C PRO A 322 8.84 29.27 9.34
N ASN A 323 9.71 28.50 10.00
CA ASN A 323 9.46 27.07 10.25
C ASN A 323 8.21 26.84 11.13
N ALA A 324 7.90 27.76 12.05
CA ALA A 324 6.59 27.83 12.70
C ALA A 324 5.64 28.69 11.85
N TYR A 325 5.04 28.09 10.84
CA TYR A 325 4.25 28.83 9.85
C TYR A 325 2.80 29.09 10.27
N TYR A 326 2.33 28.42 11.31
CA TYR A 326 0.98 28.59 11.83
C TYR A 326 0.95 28.44 13.34
N GLU A 327 0.37 29.42 13.98
CA GLU A 327 0.11 29.44 15.42
C GLU A 327 -1.32 29.87 15.65
N THR A 328 -2.05 29.18 16.51
CA THR A 328 -3.41 29.52 16.89
C THR A 328 -3.61 29.32 18.39
N ASN A 329 -4.26 30.28 18.98
CA ASN A 329 -4.74 30.21 20.36
C ASN A 329 -6.25 30.05 20.36
N CYS A 330 -6.75 29.02 21.01
CA CYS A 330 -8.19 28.81 21.22
C CYS A 330 -8.48 29.00 22.69
N ILE A 331 -8.99 30.18 23.03
CA ILE A 331 -9.44 30.53 24.38
C ILE A 331 -10.95 30.49 24.39
N LYS A 332 -11.52 29.69 25.28
CA LYS A 332 -12.98 29.59 25.46
C LYS A 332 -13.35 29.87 26.93
N GLY A 333 -14.10 30.93 27.16
CA GLY A 333 -14.51 31.37 28.51
C GLY A 333 -13.80 32.64 28.98
N PRO A 334 -14.07 33.09 30.18
CA PRO A 334 -13.39 34.25 30.77
C PRO A 334 -11.92 33.91 31.04
N ASP A 335 -11.08 34.95 31.05
CA ASP A 335 -9.68 34.83 31.43
C ASP A 335 -9.57 34.19 32.81
N PHE A 336 -8.78 33.14 32.92
CA PHE A 336 -8.52 32.43 34.15
C PHE A 336 -7.09 32.70 34.59
N ASP A 337 -6.93 33.17 35.82
CA ASP A 337 -5.64 33.38 36.45
C ASP A 337 -5.18 32.07 37.12
N PHE A 338 -4.27 31.36 36.49
CA PHE A 338 -3.70 30.11 37.02
C PHE A 338 -2.90 30.33 38.31
N ASP A 339 -2.29 31.51 38.49
CA ASP A 339 -1.52 31.83 39.70
C ASP A 339 -2.40 31.97 40.96
N SER A 340 -3.67 32.29 40.78
CA SER A 340 -4.63 32.33 41.85
C SER A 340 -5.29 31.00 42.20
N ALA A 341 -5.05 29.96 41.42
CA ALA A 341 -5.64 28.65 41.65
C ALA A 341 -5.00 27.95 42.86
N PRO A 342 -5.81 27.36 43.78
CA PRO A 342 -5.28 26.71 44.99
C PRO A 342 -4.50 25.43 44.68
N ASN A 343 -4.71 24.80 43.52
CA ASN A 343 -3.99 23.62 43.09
C ASN A 343 -3.77 23.72 41.58
N VAL A 344 -2.52 23.66 41.13
CA VAL A 344 -2.11 23.60 39.74
C VAL A 344 -1.34 22.33 39.52
N VAL A 345 -1.68 21.57 38.46
CA VAL A 345 -0.94 20.41 37.99
C VAL A 345 -0.50 20.68 36.58
N GLU A 346 0.79 20.66 36.35
CA GLU A 346 1.39 20.79 35.02
C GLU A 346 1.88 19.43 34.55
N ILE A 347 1.52 19.06 33.33
CA ILE A 347 1.91 17.78 32.71
C ILE A 347 2.48 18.08 31.32
N GLU A 348 3.71 17.66 31.11
CA GLU A 348 4.33 17.64 29.79
C GLU A 348 4.23 16.25 29.19
N SER A 349 3.79 16.15 27.95
CA SER A 349 3.74 14.87 27.24
C SER A 349 4.30 15.00 25.84
N TYR A 350 5.04 14.01 25.40
CA TYR A 350 5.60 13.92 24.06
C TYR A 350 4.99 12.75 23.31
N CYS A 351 4.49 12.99 22.10
CA CYS A 351 4.00 11.97 21.21
C CYS A 351 4.73 12.09 19.86
N SER A 352 5.51 11.06 19.51
CA SER A 352 6.21 11.05 18.23
C SER A 352 5.23 10.96 17.06
N ARG A 353 5.61 11.54 15.92
CA ARG A 353 4.85 11.40 14.68
C ARG A 353 4.76 9.95 14.27
N GLN A 354 3.56 9.47 14.01
CA GLN A 354 3.32 8.12 13.55
C GLN A 354 3.53 8.02 12.04
N PRO A 355 4.46 7.20 11.54
CA PRO A 355 4.60 7.00 10.09
C PRO A 355 3.41 6.21 9.55
N HIS A 356 2.94 6.58 8.36
CA HIS A 356 2.03 5.75 7.59
C HIS A 356 2.84 4.62 6.95
N LEU A 357 2.49 3.38 7.30
CA LEU A 357 3.02 2.22 6.60
C LEU A 357 2.22 2.05 5.30
N HIS A 358 2.92 2.03 4.18
CA HIS A 358 2.35 1.61 2.91
C HIS A 358 2.24 0.08 2.88
N LEU A 359 1.14 -0.41 2.32
CA LEU A 359 0.91 -1.83 2.06
C LEU A 359 1.37 -2.18 0.66
#